data_3875a11323c29159f334809489b3e136
#
_entry.id   3875a11323c29159f334809489b3e136
#
_cell.length_a   1.000
_cell.length_b   1.000
_cell.length_c   1.000
_cell.angle_alpha   90.00
_cell.angle_beta   90.00
_cell.angle_gamma   90.00
#
_symmetry.space_group_name_H-M   'P 1'
#
loop_
_entity.id
_entity.type
_entity.pdbx_description
1 polymer ?
#
loop_
_entity_poly.entity_id
_entity_poly.type
_entity_poly.pdbx_seq_one_letter_code
_entity_poly.pdbx_strand_id
1 'polypeptide(L)'
;MKRNITNTKLSKDFILSKVSQINIISRYLQIPIDIIENCIVNGKLIQSVFREDDNNGSLGFTIIKNGKVKCKDFGGLFWGDCFDVVAYIISSIYNKKFNVCNKNDFYFILKHIAYTFKDIIYGDAIDDTNSDAINKALKTIKTKTIIEFVPRTYNVLDDKIMSKWGLTDRYLTDHYVYPVDQYYINRTVNPEPCYYYSSKDPCYAYVYGMDKHGIYLLELYFPLRNKRTNSKFITNANCLSGILNLDKNEYDYIIITKSSKDRLSIGKHLHDFPLRGIDVGVINYPSESYRLRSTEYNFLKSKLKKDGTLIAFMDFDYAGRVATKDLVERFKMPYIFITNGIFGLNNYEAKDFAELKEKYSNETINEFIYETLKLFIG
;
A
#
# COMPACT_ATOMS: atom_id res chain seq x y z
N MET A 1 -12.36 -48.81 29.11
CA MET A 1 -13.61 -48.37 28.48
C MET A 1 -13.32 -47.79 27.11
N LYS A 2 -13.55 -48.54 26.02
CA LYS A 2 -13.45 -47.99 24.65
C LYS A 2 -14.65 -47.09 24.46
N ARG A 3 -14.41 -45.75 24.41
CA ARG A 3 -15.45 -44.82 24.02
C ARG A 3 -15.81 -45.06 22.55
N ASN A 4 -17.06 -45.38 22.29
CA ASN A 4 -17.65 -45.37 20.96
C ASN A 4 -17.50 -43.98 20.39
N ILE A 5 -16.53 -43.81 19.52
CA ILE A 5 -16.40 -42.62 18.68
C ILE A 5 -17.59 -42.72 17.70
N THR A 6 -18.68 -42.04 18.01
CA THR A 6 -19.76 -41.83 17.08
C THR A 6 -19.15 -41.28 15.81
N ASN A 7 -19.48 -41.91 14.69
CA ASN A 7 -18.99 -41.59 13.32
C ASN A 7 -19.55 -40.24 12.87
N THR A 8 -19.23 -39.14 13.60
CA THR A 8 -19.58 -37.79 13.22
C THR A 8 -18.73 -37.42 12.02
N LYS A 9 -19.38 -37.39 10.85
CA LYS A 9 -18.74 -37.06 9.60
C LYS A 9 -18.05 -35.69 9.74
N LEU A 10 -16.72 -35.68 9.66
CA LEU A 10 -15.94 -34.46 9.74
C LEU A 10 -16.39 -33.49 8.59
N SER A 11 -16.98 -32.39 8.97
CA SER A 11 -17.51 -31.39 8.03
C SER A 11 -17.13 -29.96 8.49
N LYS A 12 -17.27 -29.02 7.59
CA LYS A 12 -17.10 -27.59 7.87
C LYS A 12 -17.99 -27.15 9.04
N ASP A 13 -19.27 -27.50 8.99
CA ASP A 13 -20.24 -27.08 10.01
C ASP A 13 -19.94 -27.72 11.36
N PHE A 14 -19.48 -28.99 11.37
CA PHE A 14 -19.04 -29.65 12.58
C PHE A 14 -17.87 -28.90 13.23
N ILE A 15 -16.82 -28.55 12.46
CA ILE A 15 -15.66 -27.78 12.97
C ILE A 15 -16.14 -26.43 13.53
N LEU A 16 -16.92 -25.66 12.74
CA LEU A 16 -17.37 -24.32 13.15
C LEU A 16 -18.38 -24.33 14.31
N SER A 17 -19.06 -25.46 14.56
CA SER A 17 -19.88 -25.61 15.76
C SER A 17 -19.07 -25.78 17.05
N LYS A 18 -17.77 -26.14 16.93
CA LYS A 18 -16.87 -26.37 18.07
C LYS A 18 -15.81 -25.26 18.23
N VAL A 19 -15.31 -24.73 17.14
CA VAL A 19 -14.22 -23.76 17.14
C VAL A 19 -14.62 -22.55 16.27
N SER A 20 -14.53 -21.35 16.82
CA SER A 20 -14.85 -20.13 16.09
C SER A 20 -13.84 -19.86 14.96
N GLN A 21 -14.29 -19.14 13.92
CA GLN A 21 -13.41 -18.73 12.83
C GLN A 21 -12.23 -17.90 13.34
N ILE A 22 -12.46 -17.01 14.32
CA ILE A 22 -11.42 -16.16 14.91
C ILE A 22 -10.40 -17.03 15.65
N ASN A 23 -10.81 -18.04 16.39
CA ASN A 23 -9.90 -18.96 17.07
C ASN A 23 -9.02 -19.72 16.07
N ILE A 24 -9.60 -20.18 14.95
CA ILE A 24 -8.83 -20.83 13.88
C ILE A 24 -7.79 -19.86 13.31
N ILE A 25 -8.20 -18.64 12.93
CA ILE A 25 -7.29 -17.61 12.38
C ILE A 25 -6.19 -17.29 13.40
N SER A 26 -6.55 -17.03 14.66
CA SER A 26 -5.62 -16.72 15.74
C SER A 26 -4.56 -17.80 15.91
N ARG A 27 -4.97 -19.07 15.97
CA ARG A 27 -4.06 -20.20 16.16
C ARG A 27 -3.08 -20.36 15.00
N TYR A 28 -3.55 -20.24 13.76
CA TYR A 28 -2.70 -20.45 12.58
C TYR A 28 -1.85 -19.24 12.20
N LEU A 29 -2.28 -18.03 12.50
CA LEU A 29 -1.48 -16.81 12.26
C LEU A 29 -0.67 -16.37 13.49
N GLN A 30 -0.86 -17.01 14.64
CA GLN A 30 -0.24 -16.65 15.92
C GLN A 30 -0.50 -15.17 16.29
N ILE A 31 -1.75 -14.72 16.02
CA ILE A 31 -2.20 -13.36 16.35
C ILE A 31 -3.21 -13.50 17.51
N PRO A 32 -3.03 -12.77 18.62
CA PRO A 32 -3.97 -12.77 19.74
C PRO A 32 -5.41 -12.45 19.30
N ILE A 33 -6.39 -13.11 19.91
CA ILE A 33 -7.82 -12.97 19.55
C ILE A 33 -8.28 -11.53 19.70
N ASP A 34 -7.93 -10.87 20.79
CA ASP A 34 -8.25 -9.48 21.09
C ASP A 34 -7.72 -8.51 20.01
N ILE A 35 -6.56 -8.79 19.45
CA ILE A 35 -6.01 -8.02 18.32
C ILE A 35 -6.87 -8.20 17.06
N ILE A 36 -7.29 -9.42 16.74
CA ILE A 36 -8.16 -9.69 15.58
C ILE A 36 -9.52 -9.02 15.76
N GLU A 37 -10.11 -9.13 16.95
CA GLU A 37 -11.40 -8.49 17.29
C GLU A 37 -11.30 -6.96 17.22
N ASN A 38 -10.22 -6.37 17.72
CA ASN A 38 -9.97 -4.94 17.61
C ASN A 38 -9.83 -4.49 16.15
N CYS A 39 -9.17 -5.28 15.29
CA CYS A 39 -9.12 -5.00 13.85
C CYS A 39 -10.53 -5.03 13.22
N ILE A 40 -11.38 -5.99 13.59
CA ILE A 40 -12.74 -6.13 13.06
C ILE A 40 -13.61 -4.93 13.47
N VAL A 41 -13.57 -4.56 14.75
CA VAL A 41 -14.43 -3.51 15.31
C VAL A 41 -14.00 -2.12 14.83
N ASN A 42 -12.70 -1.83 14.87
CA ASN A 42 -12.15 -0.50 14.63
C ASN A 42 -11.58 -0.31 13.22
N GLY A 43 -11.60 -1.34 12.36
CA GLY A 43 -11.00 -1.28 11.03
C GLY A 43 -9.48 -1.07 11.05
N LYS A 44 -8.82 -1.36 12.20
CA LYS A 44 -7.39 -1.17 12.37
C LYS A 44 -6.60 -2.22 11.58
N LEU A 45 -5.53 -1.81 10.93
CA LEU A 45 -4.58 -2.71 10.29
C LEU A 45 -3.40 -3.00 11.23
N ILE A 46 -2.87 -4.22 11.14
CA ILE A 46 -1.67 -4.67 11.86
C ILE A 46 -0.58 -5.07 10.86
N GLN A 47 0.63 -5.27 11.34
CA GLN A 47 1.72 -5.77 10.49
C GLN A 47 1.37 -7.14 9.93
N SER A 48 1.65 -7.34 8.63
CA SER A 48 1.37 -8.60 7.95
C SER A 48 2.29 -9.71 8.44
N VAL A 49 1.70 -10.85 8.76
CA VAL A 49 2.46 -12.09 9.06
C VAL A 49 2.96 -12.77 7.79
N PHE A 50 2.50 -12.33 6.62
CA PHE A 50 2.85 -12.88 5.31
C PHE A 50 4.04 -12.16 4.67
N ARG A 51 4.45 -10.98 5.17
CA ARG A 51 5.49 -10.13 4.57
C ARG A 51 6.57 -9.76 5.58
N GLU A 52 7.81 -9.67 5.10
CA GLU A 52 8.96 -9.20 5.88
C GLU A 52 9.04 -7.65 5.93
N ASP A 53 8.51 -6.99 4.91
CA ASP A 53 8.68 -5.56 4.62
C ASP A 53 7.47 -4.70 5.02
N ASP A 54 6.54 -5.24 5.81
CA ASP A 54 5.36 -4.49 6.27
C ASP A 54 5.64 -3.67 7.54
N ASN A 55 6.07 -2.43 7.35
CA ASN A 55 6.39 -1.52 8.46
C ASN A 55 5.18 -0.68 8.94
N ASN A 56 4.11 -0.61 8.15
CA ASN A 56 3.00 0.33 8.37
C ASN A 56 1.67 -0.34 8.74
N GLY A 57 1.65 -1.67 8.76
CA GLY A 57 0.45 -2.45 8.96
C GLY A 57 -0.43 -2.51 7.70
N SER A 58 -0.60 -3.73 7.17
CA SER A 58 -1.41 -3.98 5.99
C SER A 58 -2.31 -5.20 6.11
N LEU A 59 -2.27 -5.90 7.23
CA LEU A 59 -3.14 -7.04 7.50
C LEU A 59 -4.40 -6.57 8.24
N GLY A 60 -5.55 -6.85 7.66
CA GLY A 60 -6.84 -6.51 8.24
C GLY A 60 -7.79 -7.70 8.30
N PHE A 61 -8.78 -7.58 9.19
CA PHE A 61 -9.84 -8.58 9.37
C PHE A 61 -11.21 -7.90 9.27
N THR A 62 -12.18 -8.61 8.69
CA THR A 62 -13.55 -8.09 8.55
C THR A 62 -14.57 -9.22 8.57
N ILE A 63 -15.77 -8.93 9.06
CA ILE A 63 -16.90 -9.85 8.94
C ILE A 63 -17.74 -9.41 7.74
N ILE A 64 -17.94 -10.31 6.78
CA ILE A 64 -18.77 -10.06 5.62
C ILE A 64 -20.25 -10.47 5.90
N LYS A 65 -21.17 -10.03 5.03
CA LYS A 65 -22.64 -10.18 5.21
C LYS A 65 -23.13 -11.57 5.59
N ASN A 66 -22.41 -12.63 5.21
CA ASN A 66 -22.77 -14.02 5.53
C ASN A 66 -22.13 -14.54 6.83
N GLY A 67 -21.60 -13.66 7.69
CA GLY A 67 -20.97 -14.01 8.97
C GLY A 67 -19.58 -14.62 8.86
N LYS A 68 -18.95 -14.65 7.66
CA LYS A 68 -17.59 -15.14 7.52
C LYS A 68 -16.59 -14.07 7.92
N VAL A 69 -15.59 -14.47 8.69
CA VAL A 69 -14.41 -13.66 8.97
C VAL A 69 -13.45 -13.79 7.78
N LYS A 70 -13.10 -12.65 7.19
CA LYS A 70 -12.10 -12.56 6.12
C LYS A 70 -10.83 -11.90 6.63
N CYS A 71 -9.70 -12.47 6.25
CA CYS A 71 -8.36 -11.95 6.45
C CYS A 71 -7.84 -11.42 5.12
N LYS A 72 -7.31 -10.20 5.10
CA LYS A 72 -6.77 -9.54 3.91
C LYS A 72 -5.43 -8.90 4.20
N ASP A 73 -4.41 -9.30 3.46
CA ASP A 73 -3.19 -8.54 3.34
C ASP A 73 -3.33 -7.52 2.19
N PHE A 74 -3.37 -6.23 2.51
CA PHE A 74 -3.50 -5.16 1.53
C PHE A 74 -2.24 -4.98 0.67
N GLY A 75 -1.12 -5.61 1.03
CA GLY A 75 0.05 -5.78 0.17
C GLY A 75 -0.13 -6.82 -0.93
N GLY A 76 -1.28 -7.50 -0.97
CA GLY A 76 -1.70 -8.37 -2.08
C GLY A 76 -1.28 -9.84 -1.96
N LEU A 77 -0.61 -10.27 -0.88
CA LEU A 77 -0.16 -11.66 -0.75
C LEU A 77 -1.25 -12.64 -0.29
N PHE A 78 -2.25 -12.16 0.44
CA PHE A 78 -3.28 -13.04 0.98
C PHE A 78 -4.68 -12.39 1.01
N TRP A 79 -5.67 -13.18 0.62
CA TRP A 79 -7.09 -12.90 0.81
C TRP A 79 -7.86 -14.20 1.00
N GLY A 80 -8.51 -14.38 2.15
CA GLY A 80 -9.26 -15.62 2.40
C GLY A 80 -10.05 -15.64 3.70
N ASP A 81 -10.80 -16.73 3.94
CA ASP A 81 -11.40 -17.02 5.24
C ASP A 81 -10.49 -17.93 6.09
N CYS A 82 -11.00 -18.41 7.24
CA CYS A 82 -10.21 -19.23 8.14
C CYS A 82 -9.69 -20.53 7.47
N PHE A 83 -10.42 -21.11 6.53
CA PHE A 83 -9.97 -22.31 5.82
C PHE A 83 -8.88 -22.01 4.80
N ASP A 84 -8.97 -20.84 4.13
CA ASP A 84 -7.92 -20.35 3.24
C ASP A 84 -6.62 -20.08 4.02
N VAL A 85 -6.73 -19.49 5.24
CA VAL A 85 -5.60 -19.28 6.15
C VAL A 85 -4.94 -20.63 6.47
N VAL A 86 -5.72 -21.62 6.88
CA VAL A 86 -5.18 -22.96 7.18
C VAL A 86 -4.53 -23.56 5.96
N ALA A 87 -5.19 -23.53 4.79
CA ALA A 87 -4.65 -24.04 3.53
C ALA A 87 -3.28 -23.41 3.21
N TYR A 88 -3.16 -22.11 3.38
CA TYR A 88 -1.92 -21.38 3.12
C TYR A 88 -0.78 -21.83 4.05
N ILE A 89 -1.04 -21.93 5.36
CA ILE A 89 -0.04 -22.34 6.35
C ILE A 89 0.38 -23.79 6.15
N ILE A 90 -0.57 -24.72 5.98
CA ILE A 90 -0.22 -26.15 5.79
C ILE A 90 0.45 -26.40 4.44
N SER A 91 0.22 -25.54 3.44
CA SER A 91 0.96 -25.62 2.17
C SER A 91 2.45 -25.45 2.39
N SER A 92 2.87 -24.55 3.29
CA SER A 92 4.26 -24.40 3.68
C SER A 92 4.76 -25.57 4.54
N ILE A 93 3.95 -26.07 5.49
CA ILE A 93 4.34 -27.20 6.36
C ILE A 93 4.65 -28.45 5.54
N TYR A 94 3.79 -28.76 4.57
CA TYR A 94 3.88 -29.99 3.78
C TYR A 94 4.55 -29.81 2.42
N ASN A 95 5.03 -28.62 2.10
CA ASN A 95 5.61 -28.27 0.81
C ASN A 95 4.73 -28.73 -0.38
N LYS A 96 3.42 -28.51 -0.25
CA LYS A 96 2.39 -28.91 -1.22
C LYS A 96 1.28 -27.86 -1.23
N LYS A 97 0.85 -27.40 -2.40
CA LYS A 97 -0.28 -26.45 -2.53
C LYS A 97 -1.59 -27.17 -2.17
N PHE A 98 -2.28 -26.67 -1.13
CA PHE A 98 -3.63 -27.08 -0.75
C PHE A 98 -4.64 -26.07 -1.28
N ASN A 99 -5.74 -26.58 -1.85
CA ASN A 99 -6.82 -25.76 -2.41
C ASN A 99 -8.14 -26.06 -1.70
N VAL A 100 -8.76 -25.04 -1.11
CA VAL A 100 -10.06 -25.17 -0.42
C VAL A 100 -11.21 -25.61 -1.35
N CYS A 101 -11.08 -25.40 -2.66
CA CYS A 101 -12.06 -25.85 -3.65
C CYS A 101 -11.87 -27.32 -4.06
N ASN A 102 -10.72 -27.93 -3.75
CA ASN A 102 -10.50 -29.35 -3.98
C ASN A 102 -11.02 -30.16 -2.81
N LYS A 103 -11.89 -31.13 -3.06
CA LYS A 103 -12.57 -31.92 -2.03
C LYS A 103 -11.59 -32.69 -1.12
N ASN A 104 -10.52 -33.26 -1.68
CA ASN A 104 -9.55 -34.05 -0.91
C ASN A 104 -8.65 -33.13 -0.07
N ASP A 105 -8.20 -32.02 -0.65
CA ASP A 105 -7.42 -31.01 0.07
C ASP A 105 -8.25 -30.37 1.18
N PHE A 106 -9.52 -30.06 0.91
CA PHE A 106 -10.42 -29.51 1.92
C PHE A 106 -10.66 -30.46 3.08
N TYR A 107 -10.83 -31.73 2.79
CA TYR A 107 -10.94 -32.74 3.85
C TYR A 107 -9.65 -32.87 4.69
N PHE A 108 -8.48 -32.71 4.06
CA PHE A 108 -7.20 -32.66 4.78
C PHE A 108 -7.12 -31.42 5.67
N ILE A 109 -7.56 -30.24 5.18
CA ILE A 109 -7.64 -28.99 5.94
C ILE A 109 -8.51 -29.19 7.19
N LEU A 110 -9.70 -29.80 7.04
CA LEU A 110 -10.58 -30.08 8.17
C LEU A 110 -9.95 -31.03 9.19
N LYS A 111 -9.25 -32.08 8.73
CA LYS A 111 -8.50 -32.99 9.61
C LYS A 111 -7.40 -32.26 10.38
N HIS A 112 -6.68 -31.39 9.72
CA HIS A 112 -5.61 -30.62 10.36
C HIS A 112 -6.16 -29.69 11.43
N ILE A 113 -7.29 -29.00 11.16
CA ILE A 113 -7.97 -28.19 12.17
C ILE A 113 -8.44 -29.06 13.34
N ALA A 114 -9.11 -30.18 13.06
CA ALA A 114 -9.62 -31.07 14.09
C ALA A 114 -8.48 -31.62 14.98
N TYR A 115 -7.32 -31.90 14.42
CA TYR A 115 -6.13 -32.30 15.17
C TYR A 115 -5.54 -31.14 16.00
N THR A 116 -5.44 -29.95 15.42
CA THR A 116 -4.91 -28.75 16.10
C THR A 116 -5.77 -28.33 17.30
N PHE A 117 -7.09 -28.56 17.24
CA PHE A 117 -8.06 -28.23 18.27
C PHE A 117 -8.68 -29.45 18.92
N LYS A 118 -7.90 -30.58 19.01
CA LYS A 118 -8.40 -31.86 19.54
C LYS A 118 -8.88 -31.77 21.01
N ASP A 119 -8.27 -30.86 21.78
CA ASP A 119 -8.66 -30.53 23.15
C ASP A 119 -10.09 -29.97 23.23
N ILE A 120 -10.41 -29.02 22.35
CA ILE A 120 -11.73 -28.39 22.28
C ILE A 120 -12.77 -29.30 21.61
N ILE A 121 -12.35 -30.02 20.54
CA ILE A 121 -13.28 -30.83 19.73
C ILE A 121 -13.56 -32.18 20.36
N TYR A 122 -12.55 -32.82 20.96
CA TYR A 122 -12.63 -34.17 21.49
C TYR A 122 -12.36 -34.29 22.99
N GLY A 123 -11.90 -33.21 23.65
CA GLY A 123 -11.54 -33.21 25.07
C GLY A 123 -10.22 -33.95 25.35
N ASP A 124 -9.34 -34.05 24.35
CA ASP A 124 -8.03 -34.70 24.47
C ASP A 124 -7.01 -33.75 25.16
N ALA A 125 -5.86 -34.30 25.60
CA ALA A 125 -4.80 -33.48 26.15
C ALA A 125 -4.21 -32.57 25.07
N ILE A 126 -3.84 -31.32 25.47
CA ILE A 126 -3.16 -30.34 24.63
C ILE A 126 -1.83 -30.94 24.16
N ASP A 127 -1.55 -30.82 22.87
CA ASP A 127 -0.31 -31.23 22.24
C ASP A 127 0.25 -30.09 21.41
N ASP A 128 1.41 -29.56 21.83
CA ASP A 128 2.02 -28.39 21.22
C ASP A 128 2.83 -28.66 19.93
N THR A 129 2.92 -29.93 19.50
CA THR A 129 3.72 -30.27 18.30
C THR A 129 3.29 -29.53 17.04
N ASN A 130 1.99 -29.27 16.88
CA ASN A 130 1.49 -28.47 15.76
C ASN A 130 1.84 -27.00 15.86
N SER A 131 2.01 -26.45 17.06
CA SER A 131 2.37 -25.05 17.26
C SER A 131 3.76 -24.76 16.71
N ASP A 132 4.73 -25.63 16.94
CA ASP A 132 6.09 -25.48 16.43
C ASP A 132 6.14 -25.55 14.90
N ALA A 133 5.38 -26.48 14.30
CA ALA A 133 5.26 -26.60 12.85
C ALA A 133 4.63 -25.33 12.24
N ILE A 134 3.56 -24.79 12.85
CA ILE A 134 2.90 -23.55 12.43
C ILE A 134 3.87 -22.36 12.57
N ASN A 135 4.57 -22.24 13.70
CA ASN A 135 5.55 -21.16 13.92
C ASN A 135 6.69 -21.21 12.89
N LYS A 136 7.21 -22.41 12.58
CA LYS A 136 8.22 -22.58 11.54
C LYS A 136 7.68 -22.22 10.16
N ALA A 137 6.44 -22.63 9.83
CA ALA A 137 5.80 -22.25 8.58
C ALA A 137 5.62 -20.74 8.46
N LEU A 138 5.15 -20.05 9.51
CA LEU A 138 5.01 -18.58 9.52
C LEU A 138 6.33 -17.86 9.23
N LYS A 139 7.45 -18.36 9.75
CA LYS A 139 8.77 -17.79 9.42
C LYS A 139 9.15 -18.05 7.97
N THR A 140 8.76 -19.19 7.41
CA THR A 140 9.09 -19.57 6.03
C THR A 140 8.23 -18.84 4.99
N ILE A 141 6.94 -18.56 5.31
CA ILE A 141 6.04 -17.87 4.39
C ILE A 141 6.26 -16.37 4.33
N LYS A 142 6.93 -15.77 5.32
CA LYS A 142 7.31 -14.38 5.26
C LYS A 142 8.23 -14.16 4.06
N THR A 143 7.77 -13.41 3.10
CA THR A 143 8.52 -13.09 1.90
C THR A 143 8.52 -11.59 1.66
N LYS A 144 9.59 -11.11 1.04
CA LYS A 144 9.60 -9.76 0.50
C LYS A 144 8.60 -9.70 -0.67
N THR A 145 7.80 -8.65 -0.71
CA THR A 145 6.87 -8.45 -1.82
C THR A 145 7.66 -8.02 -3.05
N ILE A 146 7.67 -8.86 -4.08
CA ILE A 146 8.23 -8.54 -5.39
C ILE A 146 7.06 -8.29 -6.34
N ILE A 147 6.97 -7.07 -6.87
CA ILE A 147 5.97 -6.70 -7.86
C ILE A 147 6.66 -6.58 -9.20
N GLU A 148 6.18 -7.35 -10.19
CA GLU A 148 6.60 -7.27 -11.58
C GLU A 148 5.40 -6.86 -12.41
N PHE A 149 5.63 -6.07 -13.48
CA PHE A 149 4.56 -5.68 -14.38
C PHE A 149 4.99 -5.73 -15.83
N VAL A 150 4.02 -5.92 -16.71
CA VAL A 150 4.15 -5.79 -18.16
C VAL A 150 3.51 -4.47 -18.56
N PRO A 151 4.28 -3.52 -19.10
CA PRO A 151 3.71 -2.26 -19.57
C PRO A 151 2.93 -2.49 -20.87
N ARG A 152 1.95 -1.63 -21.13
CA ARG A 152 1.30 -1.45 -22.41
C ARG A 152 1.53 -0.02 -22.94
N THR A 153 1.11 0.23 -24.17
CA THR A 153 1.06 1.60 -24.71
C THR A 153 -0.09 2.38 -24.08
N TYR A 154 0.09 3.70 -23.93
CA TYR A 154 -0.98 4.62 -23.55
C TYR A 154 -2.10 4.62 -24.58
N ASN A 155 -3.32 4.86 -24.16
CA ASN A 155 -4.50 4.91 -25.03
C ASN A 155 -5.42 6.08 -24.62
N VAL A 156 -6.49 6.29 -25.38
CA VAL A 156 -7.44 7.41 -25.17
C VAL A 156 -8.05 7.45 -23.78
N LEU A 157 -8.23 6.30 -23.10
CA LEU A 157 -8.74 6.27 -21.74
C LEU A 157 -7.70 6.82 -20.74
N ASP A 158 -6.43 6.49 -20.98
CA ASP A 158 -5.33 6.98 -20.14
C ASP A 158 -5.23 8.50 -20.24
N ASP A 159 -5.30 9.04 -21.48
CA ASP A 159 -5.31 10.48 -21.73
C ASP A 159 -6.49 11.16 -21.01
N LYS A 160 -7.68 10.57 -21.09
CA LYS A 160 -8.87 11.10 -20.40
C LYS A 160 -8.72 11.12 -18.88
N ILE A 161 -8.00 10.15 -18.31
CA ILE A 161 -7.76 10.09 -16.86
C ILE A 161 -6.67 11.09 -16.44
N MET A 162 -5.56 11.14 -17.17
CA MET A 162 -4.35 11.85 -16.78
C MET A 162 -4.39 13.34 -17.15
N SER A 163 -5.06 13.70 -18.25
CA SER A 163 -5.21 15.10 -18.70
C SER A 163 -5.92 16.01 -17.69
N LYS A 164 -6.76 15.45 -16.82
CA LYS A 164 -7.40 16.19 -15.72
C LYS A 164 -6.37 16.88 -14.82
N TRP A 165 -5.19 16.31 -14.70
CA TRP A 165 -4.08 16.81 -13.89
C TRP A 165 -3.00 17.46 -14.73
N GLY A 166 -3.28 17.71 -16.02
CA GLY A 166 -2.35 18.29 -16.98
C GLY A 166 -1.23 17.36 -17.42
N LEU A 167 -1.35 16.04 -17.17
CA LEU A 167 -0.31 15.06 -17.46
C LEU A 167 -0.49 14.51 -18.89
N THR A 168 0.64 14.33 -19.58
CA THR A 168 0.71 13.72 -20.91
C THR A 168 1.46 12.38 -20.85
N ASP A 169 1.22 11.48 -21.79
CA ASP A 169 1.87 10.16 -21.88
C ASP A 169 3.40 10.28 -21.90
N ARG A 170 3.93 11.21 -22.72
CA ARG A 170 5.36 11.50 -22.77
C ARG A 170 5.92 11.91 -21.42
N TYR A 171 5.28 12.89 -20.75
CA TYR A 171 5.73 13.35 -19.44
C TYR A 171 5.67 12.24 -18.40
N LEU A 172 4.62 11.41 -18.42
CA LEU A 172 4.47 10.27 -17.54
C LEU A 172 5.59 9.24 -17.75
N THR A 173 5.90 8.91 -19.00
CA THR A 173 6.99 7.98 -19.36
C THR A 173 8.34 8.50 -18.89
N ASP A 174 8.63 9.79 -19.13
CA ASP A 174 9.86 10.46 -18.70
C ASP A 174 9.97 10.49 -17.15
N HIS A 175 8.85 10.33 -16.45
CA HIS A 175 8.78 10.29 -14.98
C HIS A 175 8.51 8.89 -14.41
N TYR A 176 8.83 7.84 -15.21
CA TYR A 176 8.77 6.42 -14.81
C TYR A 176 7.38 5.97 -14.40
N VAL A 177 6.34 6.47 -15.07
CA VAL A 177 4.95 6.01 -14.93
C VAL A 177 4.55 5.28 -16.19
N TYR A 178 3.99 4.08 -16.03
CA TYR A 178 3.65 3.20 -17.15
C TYR A 178 2.23 2.64 -16.98
N PRO A 179 1.39 2.63 -18.02
CA PRO A 179 0.14 1.89 -18.00
C PRO A 179 0.44 0.39 -18.04
N VAL A 180 -0.30 -0.38 -17.23
CA VAL A 180 -0.02 -1.79 -16.98
C VAL A 180 -0.97 -2.67 -17.78
N ASP A 181 -0.41 -3.67 -18.48
CA ASP A 181 -1.16 -4.76 -19.11
C ASP A 181 -1.41 -5.89 -18.10
N GLN A 182 -0.35 -6.33 -17.44
CA GLN A 182 -0.38 -7.40 -16.44
C GLN A 182 0.54 -7.05 -15.27
N TYR A 183 0.19 -7.53 -14.07
CA TYR A 183 1.16 -7.55 -12.98
C TYR A 183 1.14 -8.86 -12.22
N TYR A 184 2.25 -9.13 -11.55
CA TYR A 184 2.52 -10.33 -10.77
C TYR A 184 2.98 -9.94 -9.38
N ILE A 185 2.65 -10.76 -8.39
CA ILE A 185 3.22 -10.65 -7.03
C ILE A 185 3.94 -11.96 -6.74
N ASN A 186 5.25 -11.88 -6.50
CA ASN A 186 6.12 -13.04 -6.26
C ASN A 186 5.99 -14.08 -7.38
N ARG A 187 6.22 -13.67 -8.62
CA ARG A 187 5.99 -14.45 -9.84
C ARG A 187 6.68 -15.81 -9.85
N THR A 188 7.85 -15.93 -9.22
CA THR A 188 8.55 -17.21 -9.09
C THR A 188 7.76 -18.26 -8.32
N VAL A 189 6.89 -17.84 -7.39
CA VAL A 189 6.01 -18.71 -6.58
C VAL A 189 4.59 -18.73 -7.15
N ASN A 190 4.12 -17.59 -7.67
CA ASN A 190 2.80 -17.39 -8.24
C ASN A 190 2.95 -16.96 -9.72
N PRO A 191 3.11 -17.91 -10.66
CA PRO A 191 3.42 -17.59 -12.07
C PRO A 191 2.25 -16.92 -12.82
N GLU A 192 1.03 -17.08 -12.34
CA GLU A 192 -0.14 -16.47 -12.95
C GLU A 192 -0.24 -14.98 -12.62
N PRO A 193 -0.62 -14.13 -13.59
CA PRO A 193 -0.87 -12.71 -13.33
C PRO A 193 -1.97 -12.50 -12.29
N CYS A 194 -1.73 -11.58 -11.37
CA CYS A 194 -2.75 -11.14 -10.42
C CYS A 194 -3.77 -10.19 -11.07
N TYR A 195 -3.45 -9.70 -12.27
CA TYR A 195 -4.24 -8.71 -12.99
C TYR A 195 -3.99 -8.78 -14.48
N TYR A 196 -5.06 -8.57 -15.25
CA TYR A 196 -5.05 -8.28 -16.68
C TYR A 196 -5.74 -6.95 -16.92
N TYR A 197 -5.23 -6.17 -17.88
CA TYR A 197 -5.80 -4.87 -18.23
C TYR A 197 -7.29 -4.98 -18.60
N SER A 198 -8.03 -4.03 -18.06
CA SER A 198 -9.42 -3.78 -18.42
C SER A 198 -9.68 -2.27 -18.42
N SER A 199 -10.43 -1.80 -19.40
CA SER A 199 -10.88 -0.39 -19.45
C SER A 199 -11.76 0.01 -18.25
N LYS A 200 -12.37 -0.96 -17.57
CA LYS A 200 -13.16 -0.74 -16.34
C LYS A 200 -12.29 -0.66 -15.08
N ASP A 201 -11.05 -1.15 -15.13
CA ASP A 201 -10.12 -1.19 -14.00
C ASP A 201 -8.68 -0.91 -14.47
N PRO A 202 -8.39 0.27 -15.06
CA PRO A 202 -7.05 0.61 -15.52
C PRO A 202 -6.06 0.67 -14.35
N CYS A 203 -4.82 0.26 -14.62
CA CYS A 203 -3.72 0.24 -13.67
C CYS A 203 -2.50 0.98 -14.23
N TYR A 204 -1.81 1.71 -13.35
CA TYR A 204 -0.56 2.41 -13.65
C TYR A 204 0.52 2.02 -12.65
N ALA A 205 1.73 1.76 -13.13
CA ALA A 205 2.90 1.51 -12.31
C ALA A 205 3.72 2.80 -12.18
N TYR A 206 3.88 3.30 -10.96
CA TYR A 206 4.79 4.38 -10.61
C TYR A 206 6.08 3.76 -10.11
N VAL A 207 7.16 3.83 -10.88
CA VAL A 207 8.45 3.25 -10.51
C VAL A 207 9.26 4.27 -9.70
N TYR A 208 9.65 3.89 -8.49
CA TYR A 208 10.40 4.73 -7.55
C TYR A 208 11.90 4.53 -7.68
N GLY A 209 12.33 3.38 -8.16
CA GLY A 209 13.72 2.99 -8.31
C GLY A 209 13.90 1.48 -8.29
N MET A 210 15.12 1.05 -7.99
CA MET A 210 15.46 -0.35 -7.76
C MET A 210 16.16 -0.51 -6.42
N ASP A 211 15.96 -1.64 -5.77
CA ASP A 211 16.73 -1.98 -4.60
C ASP A 211 18.13 -2.51 -4.97
N LYS A 212 18.95 -2.80 -3.96
CA LYS A 212 20.31 -3.35 -4.14
C LYS A 212 20.38 -4.72 -4.83
N HIS A 213 19.25 -5.39 -5.03
CA HIS A 213 19.14 -6.68 -5.72
C HIS A 213 18.55 -6.55 -7.12
N GLY A 214 18.35 -5.31 -7.62
CA GLY A 214 17.76 -5.05 -8.94
C GLY A 214 16.23 -5.22 -9.01
N ILE A 215 15.56 -5.32 -7.84
CA ILE A 215 14.09 -5.42 -7.77
C ILE A 215 13.50 -4.02 -7.85
N TYR A 216 12.56 -3.81 -8.76
CA TYR A 216 11.84 -2.56 -8.86
C TYR A 216 11.05 -2.26 -7.57
N LEU A 217 11.24 -1.04 -7.07
CA LEU A 217 10.43 -0.45 -6.04
C LEU A 217 9.37 0.40 -6.72
N LEU A 218 8.11 0.03 -6.58
CA LEU A 218 7.02 0.66 -7.31
C LEU A 218 5.69 0.65 -6.55
N GLU A 219 4.79 1.48 -7.01
CA GLU A 219 3.39 1.51 -6.60
C GLU A 219 2.50 1.27 -7.82
N LEU A 220 1.54 0.35 -7.71
CA LEU A 220 0.46 0.16 -8.66
C LEU A 220 -0.74 0.99 -8.22
N TYR A 221 -1.24 1.85 -9.10
CA TYR A 221 -2.37 2.72 -8.87
C TYR A 221 -3.56 2.38 -9.76
N PHE A 222 -4.74 2.28 -9.16
CA PHE A 222 -6.01 1.95 -9.81
C PHE A 222 -7.00 3.10 -9.64
N PRO A 223 -7.04 4.08 -10.56
CA PRO A 223 -7.81 5.31 -10.40
C PRO A 223 -9.32 5.09 -10.24
N LEU A 224 -9.88 4.10 -10.90
CA LEU A 224 -11.32 3.84 -10.93
C LEU A 224 -11.82 2.92 -9.81
N ARG A 225 -10.92 2.31 -9.01
CA ARG A 225 -11.31 1.45 -7.89
C ARG A 225 -11.96 2.22 -6.76
N ASN A 226 -12.98 1.65 -6.15
CA ASN A 226 -13.54 2.17 -4.91
C ASN A 226 -12.72 1.67 -3.70
N LYS A 227 -12.20 2.59 -2.89
CA LYS A 227 -11.40 2.28 -1.69
C LYS A 227 -12.12 1.33 -0.69
N ARG A 228 -13.45 1.34 -0.67
CA ARG A 228 -14.24 0.49 0.26
C ARG A 228 -14.29 -0.98 -0.16
N THR A 229 -14.14 -1.26 -1.44
CA THR A 229 -14.28 -2.61 -2.00
C THR A 229 -12.96 -3.21 -2.45
N ASN A 230 -12.05 -2.39 -3.00
CA ASN A 230 -10.78 -2.83 -3.56
C ASN A 230 -9.64 -1.88 -3.20
N SER A 231 -8.43 -2.43 -3.09
CA SER A 231 -7.22 -1.61 -2.88
C SER A 231 -6.98 -0.73 -4.11
N LYS A 232 -6.90 0.59 -3.89
CA LYS A 232 -6.52 1.55 -4.93
C LYS A 232 -5.02 1.56 -5.21
N PHE A 233 -4.24 1.13 -4.23
CA PHE A 233 -2.78 1.11 -4.28
C PHE A 233 -2.26 -0.24 -3.83
N ILE A 234 -1.24 -0.75 -4.52
CA ILE A 234 -0.47 -1.93 -4.14
C ILE A 234 1.00 -1.53 -4.30
N THR A 235 1.82 -1.66 -3.28
CA THR A 235 3.21 -1.20 -3.32
C THR A 235 4.17 -2.16 -2.60
N ASN A 236 5.39 -2.25 -3.10
CA ASN A 236 6.55 -2.81 -2.41
C ASN A 236 7.59 -1.73 -2.07
N ALA A 237 7.29 -0.46 -2.36
CA ALA A 237 8.17 0.65 -2.09
C ALA A 237 7.98 1.19 -0.67
N ASN A 238 9.09 1.40 0.03
CA ASN A 238 9.16 2.08 1.33
C ASN A 238 10.26 3.15 1.28
N CYS A 239 10.22 3.98 0.24
CA CYS A 239 11.14 5.09 -0.01
C CYS A 239 10.41 6.23 -0.71
N LEU A 240 11.01 7.40 -0.72
CA LEU A 240 10.47 8.56 -1.43
C LEU A 240 10.35 8.31 -2.93
N SER A 241 9.28 8.76 -3.53
CA SER A 241 9.07 8.78 -4.98
C SER A 241 9.59 10.09 -5.58
N GLY A 242 10.05 10.02 -6.84
CA GLY A 242 10.57 11.19 -7.56
C GLY A 242 12.06 11.45 -7.37
N ILE A 243 12.76 10.65 -6.58
CA ILE A 243 14.21 10.77 -6.40
C ILE A 243 14.96 10.59 -7.74
N LEU A 244 14.48 9.71 -8.61
CA LEU A 244 15.07 9.50 -9.95
C LEU A 244 14.94 10.74 -10.85
N ASN A 245 14.04 11.64 -10.55
CA ASN A 245 13.80 12.88 -11.28
C ASN A 245 14.53 14.10 -10.69
N LEU A 246 15.25 13.93 -9.58
CA LEU A 246 16.15 14.94 -9.04
C LEU A 246 17.51 14.86 -9.79
N ASP A 247 17.50 15.26 -11.05
CA ASP A 247 18.64 15.18 -11.98
C ASP A 247 19.71 16.25 -11.73
N LYS A 248 19.34 17.37 -11.11
CA LYS A 248 20.25 18.45 -10.72
C LYS A 248 20.89 18.19 -9.36
N ASN A 249 22.07 18.75 -9.17
CA ASN A 249 22.75 18.71 -7.87
C ASN A 249 22.43 19.88 -6.97
N GLU A 250 21.81 20.93 -7.52
CA GLU A 250 21.53 22.16 -6.81
C GLU A 250 20.14 22.69 -7.17
N TYR A 251 19.23 22.62 -6.20
CA TYR A 251 17.88 23.17 -6.30
C TYR A 251 17.71 24.35 -5.35
N ASP A 252 16.94 25.35 -5.78
CA ASP A 252 16.50 26.44 -4.88
C ASP A 252 15.46 25.90 -3.90
N TYR A 253 14.54 25.07 -4.41
CA TYR A 253 13.51 24.43 -3.59
C TYR A 253 13.37 22.96 -3.93
N ILE A 254 13.10 22.14 -2.90
CA ILE A 254 12.57 20.79 -3.10
C ILE A 254 11.24 20.70 -2.34
N ILE A 255 10.16 20.49 -3.09
CA ILE A 255 8.82 20.35 -2.57
C ILE A 255 8.55 18.88 -2.24
N ILE A 256 8.06 18.61 -1.03
CA ILE A 256 7.65 17.29 -0.57
C ILE A 256 6.12 17.25 -0.53
N THR A 257 5.51 16.40 -1.36
CA THR A 257 4.06 16.22 -1.42
C THR A 257 3.63 14.89 -0.81
N LYS A 258 2.31 14.70 -0.66
CA LYS A 258 1.74 13.47 -0.12
C LYS A 258 1.57 12.37 -1.17
N SER A 259 1.30 12.73 -2.43
CA SER A 259 0.92 11.76 -3.47
C SER A 259 1.72 11.89 -4.76
N SER A 260 1.87 10.77 -5.48
CA SER A 260 2.49 10.76 -6.82
C SER A 260 1.71 11.63 -7.81
N LYS A 261 0.38 11.74 -7.66
CA LYS A 261 -0.47 12.60 -8.48
C LYS A 261 -0.07 14.07 -8.34
N ASP A 262 0.07 14.55 -7.10
CA ASP A 262 0.45 15.94 -6.85
C ASP A 262 1.87 16.23 -7.30
N ARG A 263 2.83 15.33 -6.99
CA ARG A 263 4.21 15.43 -7.48
C ARG A 263 4.26 15.64 -8.99
N LEU A 264 3.56 14.79 -9.72
CA LEU A 264 3.58 14.84 -11.19
C LEU A 264 2.86 16.10 -11.72
N SER A 265 1.74 16.48 -11.11
CA SER A 265 1.01 17.71 -11.50
C SER A 265 1.83 18.97 -11.26
N ILE A 266 2.48 19.10 -10.10
CA ILE A 266 3.36 20.23 -9.80
C ILE A 266 4.55 20.22 -10.75
N GLY A 267 5.24 19.08 -10.88
CA GLY A 267 6.40 18.95 -11.75
C GLY A 267 6.08 19.27 -13.22
N LYS A 268 4.95 18.77 -13.74
CA LYS A 268 4.51 19.08 -15.10
C LYS A 268 4.19 20.56 -15.27
N HIS A 269 3.53 21.17 -14.29
CA HIS A 269 3.22 22.59 -14.33
C HIS A 269 4.51 23.43 -14.36
N LEU A 270 5.47 23.14 -13.49
CA LEU A 270 6.77 23.82 -13.47
C LEU A 270 7.61 23.58 -14.73
N HIS A 271 7.45 22.40 -15.36
CA HIS A 271 8.08 22.11 -16.65
C HIS A 271 7.51 22.96 -17.78
N ASP A 272 6.17 23.15 -17.83
CA ASP A 272 5.49 23.92 -18.88
C ASP A 272 5.62 25.43 -18.64
N PHE A 273 5.69 25.85 -17.38
CA PHE A 273 5.76 27.23 -16.93
C PHE A 273 6.95 27.43 -15.98
N PRO A 274 8.18 27.38 -16.48
CA PRO A 274 9.36 27.45 -15.63
C PRO A 274 9.49 28.83 -14.97
N LEU A 275 9.84 28.80 -13.69
CA LEU A 275 10.16 30.00 -12.92
C LEU A 275 11.57 30.48 -13.29
N ARG A 276 11.70 31.74 -13.73
CA ARG A 276 12.99 32.27 -14.19
C ARG A 276 14.03 32.27 -13.07
N GLY A 277 15.13 31.51 -13.29
CA GLY A 277 16.27 31.45 -12.38
C GLY A 277 16.02 30.67 -11.09
N ILE A 278 14.88 29.98 -10.97
CA ILE A 278 14.51 29.18 -9.80
C ILE A 278 14.38 27.70 -10.21
N ASP A 279 15.19 26.85 -9.62
CA ASP A 279 15.16 25.40 -9.82
C ASP A 279 14.36 24.73 -8.72
N VAL A 280 13.29 24.03 -9.09
CA VAL A 280 12.39 23.36 -8.14
C VAL A 280 12.37 21.85 -8.41
N GLY A 281 12.74 21.05 -7.41
CA GLY A 281 12.54 19.60 -7.40
C GLY A 281 11.22 19.24 -6.72
N VAL A 282 10.58 18.15 -7.12
CA VAL A 282 9.34 17.68 -6.49
C VAL A 282 9.41 16.20 -6.22
N ILE A 283 9.15 15.81 -4.98
CA ILE A 283 9.11 14.41 -4.52
C ILE A 283 7.83 14.14 -3.74
N ASN A 284 7.50 12.88 -3.51
CA ASN A 284 6.35 12.53 -2.67
C ASN A 284 6.60 11.34 -1.76
N TYR A 285 5.75 11.22 -0.74
CA TYR A 285 5.69 10.07 0.16
C TYR A 285 5.11 8.84 -0.54
N PRO A 286 5.58 7.63 -0.20
CA PRO A 286 5.04 6.39 -0.75
C PRO A 286 3.67 6.00 -0.14
N SER A 287 3.30 6.57 1.01
CA SER A 287 2.03 6.28 1.69
C SER A 287 1.64 7.35 2.70
N GLU A 288 0.38 7.37 3.13
CA GLU A 288 -0.14 8.32 4.12
C GLU A 288 0.53 8.21 5.51
N SER A 289 1.00 7.01 5.87
CA SER A 289 1.67 6.75 7.15
C SER A 289 3.19 6.88 7.11
N TYR A 290 3.75 7.21 5.95
CA TYR A 290 5.19 7.37 5.79
C TYR A 290 5.72 8.55 6.61
N ARG A 291 6.92 8.39 7.16
CA ARG A 291 7.65 9.45 7.86
C ARG A 291 9.03 9.60 7.27
N LEU A 292 9.38 10.84 6.92
CA LEU A 292 10.71 11.19 6.40
C LEU A 292 11.80 10.74 7.39
N ARG A 293 12.76 9.95 6.91
CA ARG A 293 13.91 9.51 7.70
C ARG A 293 14.97 10.60 7.72
N SER A 294 15.77 10.66 8.78
CA SER A 294 16.88 11.64 8.88
C SER A 294 17.91 11.48 7.75
N THR A 295 18.14 10.24 7.30
CA THR A 295 19.04 9.96 6.15
C THR A 295 18.49 10.52 4.85
N GLU A 296 17.18 10.41 4.61
CA GLU A 296 16.51 10.97 3.44
C GLU A 296 16.48 12.50 3.49
N TYR A 297 16.18 13.06 4.66
CA TYR A 297 16.24 14.51 4.88
C TYR A 297 17.65 15.06 4.56
N ASN A 298 18.70 14.43 5.08
CA ASN A 298 20.08 14.84 4.81
C ASN A 298 20.43 14.70 3.30
N PHE A 299 19.98 13.64 2.65
CA PHE A 299 20.13 13.48 1.21
C PHE A 299 19.44 14.62 0.44
N LEU A 300 18.19 14.94 0.77
CA LEU A 300 17.49 16.05 0.12
C LEU A 300 18.16 17.40 0.39
N LYS A 301 18.65 17.63 1.59
CA LYS A 301 19.44 18.83 1.93
C LYS A 301 20.73 18.94 1.10
N SER A 302 21.40 17.82 0.81
CA SER A 302 22.59 17.81 -0.04
C SER A 302 22.32 18.14 -1.51
N LYS A 303 21.06 18.11 -1.94
CA LYS A 303 20.60 18.49 -3.28
C LYS A 303 20.19 19.96 -3.40
N LEU A 304 20.22 20.70 -2.31
CA LEU A 304 19.87 22.12 -2.31
C LEU A 304 21.10 23.00 -2.51
N LYS A 305 20.90 24.15 -3.15
CA LYS A 305 21.83 25.30 -3.11
C LYS A 305 22.06 25.72 -1.66
N LYS A 306 23.10 26.52 -1.41
CA LYS A 306 23.48 26.98 -0.06
C LYS A 306 22.30 27.59 0.71
N ASP A 307 21.48 28.39 0.04
CA ASP A 307 20.31 29.05 0.62
C ASP A 307 18.98 28.38 0.22
N GLY A 308 19.08 27.17 -0.35
CA GLY A 308 17.93 26.41 -0.82
C GLY A 308 17.12 25.81 0.33
N THR A 309 15.83 25.57 0.06
CA THR A 309 14.86 25.21 1.09
C THR A 309 14.05 23.98 0.72
N LEU A 310 13.86 23.06 1.71
CA LEU A 310 12.87 21.99 1.63
C LEU A 310 11.52 22.54 2.08
N ILE A 311 10.45 22.28 1.32
CA ILE A 311 9.11 22.78 1.61
C ILE A 311 8.12 21.60 1.68
N ALA A 312 7.35 21.51 2.76
CA ALA A 312 6.25 20.56 2.88
C ALA A 312 5.01 21.11 2.18
N PHE A 313 4.46 20.38 1.21
CA PHE A 313 3.23 20.74 0.53
C PHE A 313 2.27 19.55 0.54
N MET A 314 1.61 19.36 1.67
CA MET A 314 0.73 18.23 1.94
C MET A 314 -0.73 18.59 1.70
N ASP A 315 -1.59 17.57 1.56
CA ASP A 315 -3.04 17.76 1.46
C ASP A 315 -3.58 18.52 2.68
N PHE A 316 -4.59 19.35 2.47
CA PHE A 316 -5.30 20.01 3.56
C PHE A 316 -6.40 19.11 4.14
N ASP A 317 -6.01 17.90 4.56
CA ASP A 317 -6.84 16.98 5.32
C ASP A 317 -6.18 16.63 6.68
N TYR A 318 -6.83 15.80 7.46
CA TYR A 318 -6.28 15.40 8.77
C TYR A 318 -4.90 14.73 8.65
N ALA A 319 -4.74 13.80 7.70
CA ALA A 319 -3.49 13.05 7.53
C ALA A 319 -2.35 13.96 7.01
N GLY A 320 -2.64 14.87 6.07
CA GLY A 320 -1.65 15.83 5.58
C GLY A 320 -1.22 16.84 6.65
N ARG A 321 -2.15 17.30 7.49
CA ARG A 321 -1.80 18.17 8.65
C ARG A 321 -0.93 17.45 9.67
N VAL A 322 -1.20 16.17 9.96
CA VAL A 322 -0.35 15.36 10.86
C VAL A 322 1.05 15.16 10.26
N ALA A 323 1.15 14.85 8.96
CA ALA A 323 2.44 14.73 8.27
C ALA A 323 3.22 16.05 8.27
N THR A 324 2.55 17.18 7.99
CA THR A 324 3.17 18.51 8.05
C THR A 324 3.69 18.84 9.45
N LYS A 325 2.88 18.57 10.48
CA LYS A 325 3.30 18.78 11.87
C LYS A 325 4.58 17.99 12.22
N ASP A 326 4.66 16.71 11.82
CA ASP A 326 5.86 15.88 12.01
C ASP A 326 7.11 16.50 11.35
N LEU A 327 6.96 17.03 10.11
CA LEU A 327 8.07 17.68 9.39
C LEU A 327 8.51 18.99 10.06
N VAL A 328 7.56 19.80 10.50
CA VAL A 328 7.85 21.06 11.23
C VAL A 328 8.54 20.78 12.56
N GLU A 329 8.05 19.83 13.35
CA GLU A 329 8.59 19.52 14.68
C GLU A 329 10.01 18.95 14.59
N ARG A 330 10.25 18.00 13.66
CA ARG A 330 11.51 17.27 13.55
C ARG A 330 12.59 18.02 12.77
N PHE A 331 12.20 18.73 11.72
CA PHE A 331 13.15 19.31 10.75
C PHE A 331 13.03 20.83 10.61
N LYS A 332 12.10 21.46 11.33
CA LYS A 332 11.79 22.91 11.20
C LYS A 332 11.48 23.30 9.76
N MET A 333 10.86 22.37 9.02
CA MET A 333 10.58 22.54 7.60
C MET A 333 9.43 23.53 7.41
N PRO A 334 9.58 24.54 6.56
CA PRO A 334 8.46 25.40 6.16
C PRO A 334 7.42 24.61 5.38
N TYR A 335 6.18 25.09 5.37
CA TYR A 335 5.08 24.37 4.75
C TYR A 335 4.10 25.29 4.03
N ILE A 336 3.38 24.69 3.09
CA ILE A 336 2.32 25.30 2.30
C ILE A 336 1.08 24.44 2.40
N PHE A 337 -0.09 25.07 2.51
CA PHE A 337 -1.38 24.45 2.26
C PHE A 337 -2.16 25.26 1.24
N ILE A 338 -2.91 24.57 0.37
CA ILE A 338 -3.95 25.21 -0.44
C ILE A 338 -5.16 25.38 0.49
N THR A 339 -5.34 26.58 1.07
CA THR A 339 -6.43 26.82 2.01
C THR A 339 -7.05 28.17 1.84
N ASN A 340 -8.31 28.27 2.28
CA ASN A 340 -9.02 29.53 2.46
C ASN A 340 -8.30 30.38 3.52
N GLY A 341 -7.47 31.32 3.09
CA GLY A 341 -7.06 32.44 3.92
C GLY A 341 -5.83 32.29 4.82
N ILE A 342 -5.01 31.24 4.72
CA ILE A 342 -3.69 31.25 5.36
C ILE A 342 -2.71 32.03 4.48
N PHE A 343 -2.05 33.02 5.07
CA PHE A 343 -1.06 33.93 4.44
C PHE A 343 -1.62 34.95 3.42
N GLY A 344 -2.91 35.25 3.42
CA GLY A 344 -3.48 36.22 2.49
C GLY A 344 -3.52 35.78 1.03
N LEU A 345 -3.23 34.52 0.76
CA LEU A 345 -3.39 33.89 -0.55
C LEU A 345 -4.89 33.71 -0.83
N ASN A 346 -5.29 33.87 -2.08
CA ASN A 346 -6.67 33.75 -2.52
C ASN A 346 -7.35 32.48 -2.05
N ASN A 347 -8.66 32.54 -1.82
CA ASN A 347 -9.48 31.41 -1.36
C ASN A 347 -9.63 30.36 -2.48
N TYR A 348 -8.72 29.39 -2.56
CA TYR A 348 -8.86 28.26 -3.48
C TYR A 348 -9.65 27.12 -2.85
N GLU A 349 -10.67 26.64 -3.54
CA GLU A 349 -11.47 25.48 -3.14
C GLU A 349 -10.81 24.19 -3.65
N ALA A 350 -9.63 23.85 -3.14
CA ALA A 350 -8.92 22.63 -3.46
C ALA A 350 -8.20 22.09 -2.22
N LYS A 351 -8.21 20.78 -2.02
CA LYS A 351 -7.51 20.13 -0.90
C LYS A 351 -6.06 19.75 -1.24
N ASP A 352 -5.76 19.54 -2.52
CA ASP A 352 -4.47 19.16 -3.06
C ASP A 352 -4.20 19.87 -4.40
N PHE A 353 -2.95 19.81 -4.89
CA PHE A 353 -2.55 20.52 -6.11
C PHE A 353 -3.21 19.94 -7.37
N ALA A 354 -3.43 18.64 -7.43
CA ALA A 354 -4.09 18.05 -8.58
C ALA A 354 -5.55 18.51 -8.69
N GLU A 355 -6.25 18.70 -7.56
CA GLU A 355 -7.60 19.27 -7.54
C GLU A 355 -7.56 20.78 -7.92
N LEU A 356 -6.51 21.51 -7.52
CA LEU A 356 -6.29 22.89 -7.96
C LEU A 356 -6.18 22.94 -9.49
N LYS A 357 -5.40 22.02 -10.07
CA LYS A 357 -5.20 21.91 -11.53
C LYS A 357 -6.48 21.58 -12.29
N GLU A 358 -7.40 20.84 -11.69
CA GLU A 358 -8.71 20.54 -12.29
C GLU A 358 -9.65 21.75 -12.33
N LYS A 359 -9.52 22.68 -11.37
CA LYS A 359 -10.49 23.75 -11.12
C LYS A 359 -10.07 25.12 -11.63
N TYR A 360 -8.77 25.39 -11.77
CA TYR A 360 -8.25 26.73 -12.03
C TYR A 360 -7.39 26.80 -13.28
N SER A 361 -7.27 28.01 -13.86
CA SER A 361 -6.45 28.26 -15.04
C SER A 361 -4.94 28.17 -14.74
N ASN A 362 -4.14 27.96 -15.77
CA ASN A 362 -2.69 27.91 -15.63
C ASN A 362 -2.11 29.22 -15.10
N GLU A 363 -2.68 30.36 -15.47
CA GLU A 363 -2.27 31.68 -15.00
C GLU A 363 -2.47 31.85 -13.50
N THR A 364 -3.63 31.41 -13.00
CA THR A 364 -3.96 31.41 -11.57
C THR A 364 -3.02 30.50 -10.78
N ILE A 365 -2.68 29.32 -11.35
CA ILE A 365 -1.76 28.37 -10.71
C ILE A 365 -0.33 28.90 -10.70
N ASN A 366 0.10 29.56 -11.79
CA ASN A 366 1.42 30.21 -11.84
C ASN A 366 1.54 31.30 -10.78
N GLU A 367 0.52 32.17 -10.65
CA GLU A 367 0.47 33.17 -9.61
C GLU A 367 0.54 32.58 -8.22
N PHE A 368 -0.25 31.50 -7.95
CA PHE A 368 -0.22 30.78 -6.68
C PHE A 368 1.17 30.25 -6.34
N ILE A 369 1.83 29.53 -7.27
CA ILE A 369 3.16 28.98 -7.04
C ILE A 369 4.19 30.08 -6.82
N TYR A 370 4.18 31.10 -7.67
CA TYR A 370 5.13 32.18 -7.60
C TYR A 370 5.01 32.98 -6.29
N GLU A 371 3.82 33.38 -5.90
CA GLU A 371 3.59 34.13 -4.65
C GLU A 371 3.90 33.23 -3.42
N THR A 372 3.62 31.94 -3.52
CA THR A 372 3.93 31.00 -2.44
C THR A 372 5.44 30.82 -2.26
N LEU A 373 6.20 30.63 -3.34
CA LEU A 373 7.65 30.45 -3.25
C LEU A 373 8.36 31.74 -2.83
N LYS A 374 7.84 32.92 -3.22
CA LYS A 374 8.35 34.19 -2.73
C LYS A 374 8.37 34.35 -1.22
N LEU A 375 7.45 33.69 -0.50
CA LEU A 375 7.43 33.73 0.97
C LEU A 375 8.70 33.12 1.59
N PHE A 376 9.45 32.34 0.83
CA PHE A 376 10.66 31.66 1.26
C PHE A 376 11.95 32.21 0.64
N ILE A 377 11.83 33.23 -0.19
CA ILE A 377 12.97 34.05 -0.69
C ILE A 377 13.23 35.09 0.40
N GLY A 378 14.18 34.79 1.29
CA GLY A 378 14.64 35.71 2.33
C GLY A 378 15.46 36.85 1.78
#